data_12c65c233e29f3564ec9a99d5b621f43
#
_entry.id   12c65c233e29f3564ec9a99d5b621f43
#
_cell.length_a   1.000
_cell.length_b   1.000
_cell.length_c   1.000
_cell.angle_alpha   90.00
_cell.angle_beta   90.00
_cell.angle_gamma   90.00
#
_symmetry.space_group_name_H-M   'P 1'
#
loop_
_entity.id
_entity.type
_entity.pdbx_description
1 polymer ?
#
loop_
_entity_poly.entity_id
_entity_poly.type
_entity_poly.pdbx_seq_one_letter_code
_entity_poly.pdbx_strand_id
1 'polypeptide(L)'
;MKGLNFLKRINSWVVYFILTSIVAGIIISSNFLIQHLRSKETERIKSLATAMRYLQDTDVDPRFNELALYVISENEDLPIIVTNKKRELLESRGISEEVLKDSVKLQTKISEMESKYPPFEIQLPDFNNQYLYYDNSDLMNYLRYYPFLLALFISLYLVFSFWFLRLLKKTDEGFVWAGLAKETAHQIGTPLSSMIGWVEIMKLEDENGLGVKELEMDVDRLKTISERFSKIGSIPTLNDFDINETVQQNYDYLKSRISTKVEFTLRKTYEPILVPHSRILMSWVIENLVKNAVDAMKGEGKLELSLYKKNKSVYIDVTDTGSGMTKQQIRNAFKPGFSTKKRGWGLGLSLTKRVVSEYHRGDVRIANSEVGKGTTFRIILREEQK
;
A
#
# COMPACT_ATOMS: atom_id res chain seq x y z
N MET A 1 14.61 19.36 10.03
CA MET A 1 14.51 19.11 8.58
C MET A 1 15.75 18.46 7.91
N LYS A 2 16.93 18.39 8.56
CA LYS A 2 18.14 17.73 7.99
C LYS A 2 18.09 16.19 7.98
N GLY A 3 17.32 15.54 8.85
CA GLY A 3 17.21 14.08 8.95
C GLY A 3 16.40 13.40 7.81
N LEU A 4 15.39 14.08 7.24
CA LEU A 4 14.56 13.50 6.17
C LEU A 4 15.31 13.39 4.83
N ASN A 5 16.31 14.24 4.58
CA ASN A 5 17.09 14.20 3.34
C ASN A 5 18.13 13.07 3.31
N PHE A 6 18.50 12.52 4.47
CA PHE A 6 19.41 11.37 4.55
C PHE A 6 18.70 10.08 4.11
N LEU A 7 17.43 9.90 4.47
CA LEU A 7 16.62 8.73 4.08
C LEU A 7 16.32 8.69 2.56
N LYS A 8 16.24 9.85 1.90
CA LYS A 8 16.06 9.94 0.43
C LYS A 8 17.28 9.43 -0.37
N ARG A 9 18.45 9.31 0.25
CA ARG A 9 19.68 8.83 -0.40
C ARG A 9 19.92 7.33 -0.28
N ILE A 10 19.18 6.66 0.61
CA ILE A 10 19.35 5.21 0.83
C ILE A 10 18.51 4.50 -0.23
N ASN A 11 19.18 3.66 -1.03
CA ASN A 11 18.52 2.79 -1.98
C ASN A 11 17.49 1.91 -1.24
N SER A 12 16.25 1.89 -1.68
CA SER A 12 15.15 1.12 -1.05
C SER A 12 15.54 -0.34 -0.79
N TRP A 13 16.36 -0.93 -1.64
CA TRP A 13 16.89 -2.28 -1.47
C TRP A 13 17.78 -2.45 -0.24
N VAL A 14 18.56 -1.43 0.12
CA VAL A 14 19.42 -1.45 1.33
C VAL A 14 18.53 -1.45 2.59
N VAL A 15 17.47 -0.67 2.59
CA VAL A 15 16.50 -0.64 3.70
C VAL A 15 15.83 -2.01 3.86
N TYR A 16 15.38 -2.63 2.75
CA TYR A 16 14.80 -3.97 2.79
C TYR A 16 15.81 -5.02 3.29
N PHE A 17 17.04 -4.96 2.85
CA PHE A 17 18.09 -5.88 3.30
C PHE A 17 18.36 -5.74 4.80
N ILE A 18 18.46 -4.51 5.31
CA ILE A 18 18.64 -4.26 6.74
C ILE A 18 17.46 -4.79 7.54
N LEU A 19 16.21 -4.50 7.10
CA LEU A 19 15.00 -4.97 7.77
C LEU A 19 14.89 -6.49 7.80
N THR A 20 15.13 -7.15 6.67
CA THR A 20 15.12 -8.63 6.60
C THR A 20 16.22 -9.25 7.45
N SER A 21 17.39 -8.62 7.54
CA SER A 21 18.48 -9.08 8.41
C SER A 21 18.12 -8.94 9.89
N ILE A 22 17.47 -7.86 10.30
CA ILE A 22 16.99 -7.66 11.67
C ILE A 22 15.93 -8.73 12.03
N VAL A 23 14.97 -8.96 11.14
CA VAL A 23 13.93 -9.98 11.33
C VAL A 23 14.53 -11.38 11.47
N ALA A 24 15.48 -11.73 10.58
CA ALA A 24 16.18 -13.01 10.67
C ALA A 24 16.97 -13.13 11.98
N GLY A 25 17.65 -12.06 12.42
CA GLY A 25 18.37 -12.02 13.69
C GLY A 25 17.46 -12.23 14.89
N ILE A 26 16.27 -11.62 14.91
CA ILE A 26 15.27 -11.80 15.97
C ILE A 26 14.78 -13.26 16.01
N ILE A 27 14.49 -13.87 14.87
CA ILE A 27 14.03 -15.28 14.80
C ILE A 27 15.12 -16.22 15.32
N ILE A 28 16.36 -16.04 14.90
CA ILE A 28 17.49 -16.85 15.34
C ILE A 28 17.71 -16.69 16.85
N SER A 29 17.73 -15.46 17.35
CA SER A 29 17.90 -15.14 18.77
C SER A 29 16.76 -15.72 19.62
N SER A 30 15.51 -15.64 19.14
CA SER A 30 14.35 -16.23 19.80
C SER A 30 14.47 -17.76 19.91
N ASN A 31 14.84 -18.46 18.84
CA ASN A 31 15.05 -19.90 18.86
C ASN A 31 16.16 -20.31 19.82
N PHE A 32 17.27 -19.56 19.81
CA PHE A 32 18.38 -19.81 20.72
C PHE A 32 17.95 -19.65 22.19
N LEU A 33 17.21 -18.57 22.50
CA LEU A 33 16.68 -18.33 23.84
C LEU A 33 15.76 -19.45 24.32
N ILE A 34 14.84 -19.90 23.47
CA ILE A 34 13.92 -21.01 23.79
C ILE A 34 14.70 -22.30 24.06
N GLN A 35 15.71 -22.62 23.25
CA GLN A 35 16.54 -23.81 23.49
C GLN A 35 17.34 -23.71 24.79
N HIS A 36 17.89 -22.52 25.08
CA HIS A 36 18.62 -22.27 26.32
C HIS A 36 17.73 -22.42 27.57
N LEU A 37 16.50 -21.88 27.52
CA LEU A 37 15.54 -22.02 28.60
C LEU A 37 15.12 -23.47 28.82
N ARG A 38 14.92 -24.24 27.74
CA ARG A 38 14.63 -25.69 27.84
C ARG A 38 15.75 -26.48 28.50
N SER A 39 17.02 -26.20 28.14
CA SER A 39 18.16 -26.89 28.77
C SER A 39 18.25 -26.59 30.25
N LYS A 40 18.04 -25.33 30.63
CA LYS A 40 18.00 -24.94 32.05
C LYS A 40 16.88 -25.62 32.82
N GLU A 41 15.67 -25.70 32.24
CA GLU A 41 14.53 -26.39 32.87
C GLU A 41 14.84 -27.88 33.10
N THR A 42 15.48 -28.54 32.13
CA THR A 42 15.92 -29.93 32.30
C THR A 42 16.96 -30.10 33.40
N GLU A 43 17.90 -29.14 33.56
CA GLU A 43 18.86 -29.13 34.65
C GLU A 43 18.17 -28.95 36.02
N ARG A 44 17.18 -28.04 36.12
CA ARG A 44 16.38 -27.84 37.32
C ARG A 44 15.67 -29.09 37.74
N ILE A 45 15.09 -29.83 36.78
CA ILE A 45 14.40 -31.12 37.08
C ILE A 45 15.38 -32.20 37.57
N LYS A 46 16.57 -32.30 36.97
CA LYS A 46 17.62 -33.21 37.46
C LYS A 46 18.05 -32.87 38.88
N SER A 47 18.23 -31.59 39.18
CA SER A 47 18.58 -31.12 40.52
C SER A 47 17.47 -31.44 41.54
N LEU A 48 16.20 -31.27 41.12
CA LEU A 48 15.06 -31.61 41.95
C LEU A 48 14.99 -33.15 42.26
N ALA A 49 15.13 -33.98 41.21
CA ALA A 49 15.15 -35.44 41.37
C ALA A 49 16.30 -35.89 42.30
N THR A 50 17.46 -35.25 42.17
CA THR A 50 18.62 -35.52 43.04
C THR A 50 18.36 -35.09 44.49
N ALA A 51 17.77 -33.92 44.72
CA ALA A 51 17.40 -33.42 46.03
C ALA A 51 16.37 -34.38 46.72
N MET A 52 15.34 -34.81 45.98
CA MET A 52 14.36 -35.76 46.48
C MET A 52 14.99 -37.13 46.86
N ARG A 53 15.99 -37.59 46.07
CA ARG A 53 16.75 -38.80 46.45
C ARG A 53 17.47 -38.63 47.78
N TYR A 54 18.18 -37.53 47.97
CA TYR A 54 18.91 -37.29 49.22
C TYR A 54 18.03 -37.20 50.45
N LEU A 55 16.81 -36.66 50.36
CA LEU A 55 15.87 -36.60 51.47
C LEU A 55 15.35 -37.97 51.91
N GLN A 56 15.35 -38.96 51.01
CA GLN A 56 14.86 -40.28 51.29
C GLN A 56 15.95 -41.30 51.66
N ASP A 57 17.21 -40.90 51.50
CA ASP A 57 18.36 -41.72 51.84
C ASP A 57 18.77 -41.47 53.31
N THR A 58 18.57 -42.52 54.16
CA THR A 58 18.81 -42.44 55.61
C THR A 58 20.29 -42.37 55.98
N ASP A 59 21.20 -42.69 55.10
CA ASP A 59 22.67 -42.68 55.34
C ASP A 59 23.33 -41.33 55.00
N VAL A 60 22.57 -40.30 54.61
CA VAL A 60 23.08 -39.01 54.24
C VAL A 60 23.17 -38.07 55.45
N ASP A 61 24.27 -37.27 55.54
CA ASP A 61 24.47 -36.25 56.54
C ASP A 61 23.28 -35.28 56.64
N PRO A 62 22.69 -35.01 57.81
CA PRO A 62 21.52 -34.14 58.01
C PRO A 62 21.68 -32.71 57.43
N ARG A 63 22.91 -32.23 57.26
CA ARG A 63 23.19 -30.93 56.63
C ARG A 63 22.77 -30.87 55.17
N PHE A 64 22.73 -31.99 54.45
CA PHE A 64 22.24 -32.08 53.07
C PHE A 64 20.70 -31.98 52.99
N ASN A 65 19.99 -32.26 54.08
CA ASN A 65 18.53 -32.14 54.10
C ASN A 65 18.09 -30.67 53.94
N GLU A 66 18.77 -29.70 54.56
CA GLU A 66 18.46 -28.29 54.39
C GLU A 66 18.70 -27.85 52.93
N LEU A 67 19.78 -28.30 52.31
CA LEU A 67 20.07 -27.99 50.92
C LEU A 67 19.04 -28.63 49.98
N ALA A 68 18.67 -29.87 50.25
CA ALA A 68 17.65 -30.57 49.42
C ALA A 68 16.28 -29.87 49.55
N LEU A 69 15.87 -29.49 50.76
CA LEU A 69 14.63 -28.70 50.96
C LEU A 69 14.68 -27.35 50.22
N TYR A 70 15.82 -26.68 50.25
CA TYR A 70 16.02 -25.41 49.51
C TYR A 70 15.83 -25.65 48.01
N VAL A 71 16.48 -26.65 47.41
CA VAL A 71 16.33 -26.96 46.00
C VAL A 71 14.89 -27.30 45.62
N ILE A 72 14.18 -27.97 46.51
CA ILE A 72 12.76 -28.36 46.29
C ILE A 72 11.87 -27.10 46.35
N SER A 73 12.12 -26.17 47.28
CA SER A 73 11.36 -24.90 47.41
C SER A 73 11.58 -23.99 46.23
N GLU A 74 12.80 -23.87 45.70
CA GLU A 74 13.14 -23.06 44.54
C GLU A 74 12.46 -23.57 43.21
N ASN A 75 11.93 -24.80 43.22
CA ASN A 75 11.32 -25.43 42.04
C ASN A 75 9.81 -25.68 42.23
N GLU A 76 9.11 -24.81 42.96
CA GLU A 76 7.66 -24.92 43.21
C GLU A 76 6.79 -24.79 41.97
N ASP A 77 7.27 -24.08 40.96
CA ASP A 77 6.57 -23.82 39.68
C ASP A 77 6.56 -24.99 38.70
N LEU A 78 7.29 -26.07 38.99
CA LEU A 78 7.34 -27.25 38.13
C LEU A 78 6.21 -28.25 38.47
N PRO A 79 5.35 -28.61 37.49
CA PRO A 79 4.37 -29.69 37.69
C PRO A 79 5.09 -31.05 37.76
N ILE A 80 4.98 -31.69 38.89
CA ILE A 80 5.59 -33.02 39.11
C ILE A 80 4.58 -34.02 39.71
N ILE A 81 4.78 -35.30 39.41
CA ILE A 81 4.10 -36.42 40.01
C ILE A 81 5.16 -37.47 40.38
N VAL A 82 5.24 -37.85 41.64
CA VAL A 82 6.10 -38.93 42.12
C VAL A 82 5.26 -40.15 42.39
N THR A 83 5.67 -41.31 41.86
CA THR A 83 4.96 -42.58 42.05
C THR A 83 5.92 -43.68 42.46
N ASN A 84 5.37 -44.76 43.02
CA ASN A 84 6.09 -46.01 43.17
C ASN A 84 6.10 -46.82 41.84
N LYS A 85 6.70 -48.03 41.87
CA LYS A 85 6.78 -48.95 40.73
C LYS A 85 5.40 -49.41 40.22
N LYS A 86 4.37 -49.33 41.06
CA LYS A 86 2.98 -49.69 40.69
C LYS A 86 2.18 -48.50 40.18
N ARG A 87 2.82 -47.34 39.96
CA ARG A 87 2.19 -46.06 39.55
C ARG A 87 1.18 -45.53 40.59
N GLU A 88 1.34 -45.89 41.87
CA GLU A 88 0.56 -45.28 42.94
C GLU A 88 1.18 -43.95 43.32
N LEU A 89 0.33 -42.92 43.53
CA LEU A 89 0.75 -41.55 43.84
C LEU A 89 1.42 -41.53 45.22
N LEU A 90 2.63 -40.99 45.28
CA LEU A 90 3.36 -40.71 46.53
C LEU A 90 3.35 -39.20 46.84
N GLU A 91 3.70 -38.39 45.88
CA GLU A 91 3.75 -36.94 46.02
C GLU A 91 3.37 -36.27 44.69
N SER A 92 2.80 -35.06 44.74
CA SER A 92 2.50 -34.29 43.56
C SER A 92 2.59 -32.80 43.87
N ARG A 93 2.97 -32.04 42.83
CA ARG A 93 3.05 -30.57 42.90
C ARG A 93 2.64 -29.97 41.55
N GLY A 94 1.97 -28.82 41.58
CA GLY A 94 1.54 -28.13 40.39
C GLY A 94 0.47 -28.88 39.57
N ILE A 95 -0.22 -29.86 40.18
CA ILE A 95 -1.29 -30.65 39.58
C ILE A 95 -2.61 -30.28 40.26
N SER A 96 -3.66 -30.06 39.49
CA SER A 96 -4.97 -29.71 40.04
C SER A 96 -5.56 -30.84 40.89
N GLU A 97 -6.22 -30.48 41.98
CA GLU A 97 -6.89 -31.46 42.88
C GLU A 97 -7.90 -32.35 42.18
N GLU A 98 -8.54 -31.82 41.12
CA GLU A 98 -9.50 -32.59 40.33
C GLU A 98 -8.85 -33.80 39.62
N VAL A 99 -7.61 -33.63 39.13
CA VAL A 99 -6.83 -34.72 38.52
C VAL A 99 -6.34 -35.69 39.56
N LEU A 100 -5.94 -35.21 40.74
CA LEU A 100 -5.41 -36.05 41.84
C LEU A 100 -6.49 -36.95 42.47
N LYS A 101 -7.75 -36.50 42.52
CA LYS A 101 -8.88 -37.25 43.12
C LYS A 101 -9.46 -38.32 42.19
N ASP A 102 -9.20 -38.20 40.88
CA ASP A 102 -9.70 -39.15 39.85
C ASP A 102 -8.56 -40.05 39.37
N SER A 103 -8.61 -41.33 39.73
CA SER A 103 -7.57 -42.29 39.36
C SER A 103 -7.36 -42.42 37.85
N VAL A 104 -8.43 -42.29 37.04
CA VAL A 104 -8.34 -42.40 35.58
C VAL A 104 -7.66 -41.14 35.02
N LYS A 105 -8.03 -39.95 35.49
CA LYS A 105 -7.40 -38.70 35.08
C LYS A 105 -5.92 -38.64 35.48
N LEU A 106 -5.59 -39.14 36.67
CA LEU A 106 -4.21 -39.23 37.16
C LEU A 106 -3.34 -40.12 36.25
N GLN A 107 -3.80 -41.32 35.94
CA GLN A 107 -3.07 -42.24 35.06
C GLN A 107 -2.92 -41.65 33.63
N THR A 108 -3.95 -40.98 33.13
CA THR A 108 -3.88 -40.28 31.86
C THR A 108 -2.82 -39.18 31.90
N LYS A 109 -2.78 -38.37 32.97
CA LYS A 109 -1.79 -37.32 33.15
C LYS A 109 -0.37 -37.87 33.26
N ILE A 110 -0.15 -38.92 34.00
CA ILE A 110 1.15 -39.63 34.09
C ILE A 110 1.60 -40.12 32.71
N SER A 111 0.70 -40.76 31.94
CA SER A 111 1.01 -41.23 30.59
C SER A 111 1.30 -40.08 29.61
N GLU A 112 0.62 -38.94 29.75
CA GLU A 112 0.88 -37.71 28.98
C GLU A 112 2.28 -37.17 29.30
N MET A 113 2.65 -37.07 30.59
CA MET A 113 3.96 -36.62 31.03
C MET A 113 5.07 -37.56 30.52
N GLU A 114 4.90 -38.85 30.66
CA GLU A 114 5.82 -39.90 30.20
C GLU A 114 6.03 -39.85 28.67
N SER A 115 4.97 -39.56 27.91
CA SER A 115 5.07 -39.41 26.45
C SER A 115 5.89 -38.21 25.99
N LYS A 116 5.94 -37.16 26.82
CA LYS A 116 6.72 -35.96 26.56
C LYS A 116 8.17 -36.09 27.01
N TYR A 117 8.37 -36.64 28.19
CA TYR A 117 9.69 -36.75 28.83
C TYR A 117 9.82 -38.06 29.58
N PRO A 118 10.94 -38.80 29.46
CA PRO A 118 11.19 -39.99 30.24
C PRO A 118 11.25 -39.62 31.72
N PRO A 119 10.63 -40.43 32.62
CA PRO A 119 10.65 -40.19 34.06
C PRO A 119 12.08 -40.33 34.61
N PHE A 120 12.39 -39.57 35.66
CA PHE A 120 13.61 -39.76 36.43
C PHE A 120 13.39 -40.87 37.46
N GLU A 121 14.24 -41.91 37.44
CA GLU A 121 14.22 -42.95 38.43
C GLU A 121 15.03 -42.52 39.66
N ILE A 122 14.37 -42.46 40.82
CA ILE A 122 14.96 -42.23 42.13
C ILE A 122 15.23 -43.57 42.76
N GLN A 123 16.49 -44.02 42.77
CA GLN A 123 16.93 -45.27 43.32
C GLN A 123 17.12 -45.11 44.83
N LEU A 124 16.39 -45.91 45.61
CA LEU A 124 16.44 -45.96 47.06
C LEU A 124 17.10 -47.24 47.55
N PRO A 125 17.72 -47.24 48.76
CA PRO A 125 18.46 -48.41 49.31
C PRO A 125 17.65 -49.68 49.41
N ASP A 126 16.34 -49.62 49.65
CA ASP A 126 15.45 -50.75 49.89
C ASP A 126 14.77 -51.33 48.64
N PHE A 127 15.30 -51.12 47.43
CA PHE A 127 14.71 -51.53 46.15
C PHE A 127 13.32 -50.92 45.90
N ASN A 128 12.97 -49.86 46.60
CA ASN A 128 11.69 -49.19 46.52
C ASN A 128 11.79 -47.98 45.56
N ASN A 129 12.23 -48.25 44.30
CA ASN A 129 12.47 -47.19 43.32
C ASN A 129 11.21 -46.38 43.09
N GLN A 130 11.40 -45.03 43.05
CA GLN A 130 10.37 -44.06 42.77
C GLN A 130 10.59 -43.48 41.37
N TYR A 131 9.52 -43.04 40.75
CA TYR A 131 9.54 -42.44 39.42
C TYR A 131 8.97 -41.04 39.51
N LEU A 132 9.79 -40.05 39.12
CA LEU A 132 9.43 -38.64 39.04
C LEU A 132 9.03 -38.31 37.60
N TYR A 133 7.75 -38.10 37.39
CA TYR A 133 7.19 -37.54 36.15
C TYR A 133 7.10 -36.04 36.25
N TYR A 134 7.34 -35.36 35.13
CA TYR A 134 7.33 -33.91 35.11
C TYR A 134 6.75 -33.38 33.80
N ASP A 135 6.22 -32.16 33.82
CA ASP A 135 5.75 -31.45 32.66
C ASP A 135 6.45 -30.08 32.59
N ASN A 136 6.31 -29.40 31.47
CA ASN A 136 6.84 -28.03 31.30
C ASN A 136 6.22 -27.09 32.33
N SER A 137 6.98 -26.15 32.80
CA SER A 137 6.43 -25.01 33.56
C SER A 137 5.47 -24.19 32.70
N ASP A 138 4.59 -23.42 33.34
CA ASP A 138 3.67 -22.51 32.64
C ASP A 138 4.40 -21.54 31.73
N LEU A 139 5.56 -21.04 32.16
CA LEU A 139 6.41 -20.17 31.37
C LEU A 139 6.82 -20.84 30.03
N MET A 140 7.23 -22.11 30.08
CA MET A 140 7.62 -22.86 28.88
C MET A 140 6.43 -23.10 27.93
N ASN A 141 5.26 -23.34 28.50
CA ASN A 141 4.02 -23.50 27.73
C ASN A 141 3.65 -22.20 26.99
N TYR A 142 3.79 -21.02 27.63
CA TYR A 142 3.59 -19.71 26.97
C TYR A 142 4.64 -19.45 25.89
N LEU A 143 5.91 -19.77 26.13
CA LEU A 143 6.99 -19.60 25.16
C LEU A 143 6.78 -20.42 23.88
N ARG A 144 5.99 -21.47 23.91
CA ARG A 144 5.60 -22.24 22.72
C ARG A 144 4.86 -21.40 21.68
N TYR A 145 4.07 -20.42 22.12
CA TYR A 145 3.30 -19.53 21.22
C TYR A 145 4.08 -18.30 20.76
N TYR A 146 5.19 -18.00 21.40
CA TYR A 146 6.00 -16.82 21.10
C TYR A 146 6.44 -16.71 19.62
N PRO A 147 6.91 -17.78 18.93
CA PRO A 147 7.29 -17.70 17.52
C PRO A 147 6.11 -17.33 16.61
N PHE A 148 4.90 -17.77 16.93
CA PHE A 148 3.69 -17.44 16.15
C PHE A 148 3.28 -15.98 16.32
N LEU A 149 3.33 -15.47 17.56
CA LEU A 149 3.09 -14.06 17.85
C LEU A 149 4.13 -13.17 17.13
N LEU A 150 5.40 -13.55 17.19
CA LEU A 150 6.47 -12.84 16.50
C LEU A 150 6.24 -12.82 14.99
N ALA A 151 5.92 -13.96 14.38
CA ALA A 151 5.61 -14.05 12.95
C ALA A 151 4.42 -13.18 12.55
N LEU A 152 3.38 -13.10 13.39
CA LEU A 152 2.22 -12.23 13.19
C LEU A 152 2.64 -10.75 13.17
N PHE A 153 3.39 -10.29 14.17
CA PHE A 153 3.86 -8.89 14.25
C PHE A 153 4.77 -8.52 13.08
N ILE A 154 5.67 -9.41 12.68
CA ILE A 154 6.54 -9.21 11.52
C ILE A 154 5.71 -9.08 10.24
N SER A 155 4.70 -9.94 10.04
CA SER A 155 3.83 -9.90 8.88
C SER A 155 3.04 -8.59 8.81
N LEU A 156 2.48 -8.13 9.92
CA LEU A 156 1.78 -6.85 10.03
C LEU A 156 2.72 -5.67 9.71
N TYR A 157 3.93 -5.70 10.25
CA TYR A 157 4.94 -4.67 9.97
C TYR A 157 5.33 -4.62 8.49
N LEU A 158 5.52 -5.77 7.82
CA LEU A 158 5.83 -5.82 6.39
C LEU A 158 4.70 -5.26 5.53
N VAL A 159 3.45 -5.61 5.84
CA VAL A 159 2.26 -5.07 5.15
C VAL A 159 2.18 -3.56 5.32
N PHE A 160 2.34 -3.08 6.55
CA PHE A 160 2.34 -1.63 6.85
C PHE A 160 3.47 -0.89 6.13
N SER A 161 4.70 -1.41 6.18
CA SER A 161 5.87 -0.82 5.48
C SER A 161 5.65 -0.74 3.98
N PHE A 162 5.11 -1.80 3.37
CA PHE A 162 4.82 -1.82 1.94
C PHE A 162 3.75 -0.79 1.56
N TRP A 163 2.67 -0.70 2.34
CA TRP A 163 1.63 0.31 2.15
C TRP A 163 2.17 1.73 2.31
N PHE A 164 2.96 1.99 3.36
CA PHE A 164 3.57 3.28 3.64
C PHE A 164 4.53 3.74 2.55
N LEU A 165 5.40 2.84 2.05
CA LEU A 165 6.32 3.15 0.94
C LEU A 165 5.57 3.46 -0.37
N ARG A 166 4.46 2.77 -0.65
CA ARG A 166 3.60 3.11 -1.78
C ARG A 166 2.98 4.50 -1.64
N LEU A 167 2.54 4.85 -0.44
CA LEU A 167 1.97 6.16 -0.15
C LEU A 167 3.00 7.27 -0.36
N LEU A 168 4.21 7.11 0.18
CA LEU A 168 5.31 8.06 0.01
C LEU A 168 5.66 8.28 -1.47
N LYS A 169 5.78 7.20 -2.25
CA LYS A 169 6.09 7.28 -3.67
C LYS A 169 5.02 8.07 -4.44
N LYS A 170 3.75 7.81 -4.16
CA LYS A 170 2.63 8.52 -4.80
C LYS A 170 2.64 10.02 -4.47
N THR A 171 2.97 10.37 -3.23
CA THR A 171 3.05 11.76 -2.78
C THR A 171 4.22 12.51 -3.44
N ASP A 172 5.40 11.88 -3.52
CA ASP A 172 6.58 12.48 -4.16
C ASP A 172 6.35 12.79 -5.66
N GLU A 173 5.74 11.86 -6.39
CA GLU A 173 5.39 12.07 -7.80
C GLU A 173 4.44 13.28 -7.95
N GLY A 174 3.46 13.43 -7.06
CA GLY A 174 2.51 14.56 -7.06
C GLY A 174 3.20 15.90 -6.84
N PHE A 175 4.10 16.02 -5.88
CA PHE A 175 4.83 17.26 -5.57
C PHE A 175 5.79 17.69 -6.68
N VAL A 176 6.51 16.76 -7.31
CA VAL A 176 7.41 17.04 -8.42
C VAL A 176 6.63 17.62 -9.61
N TRP A 177 5.48 17.05 -9.95
CA TRP A 177 4.63 17.55 -11.04
C TRP A 177 4.03 18.92 -10.75
N ALA A 178 3.54 19.15 -9.51
CA ALA A 178 3.01 20.45 -9.12
C ALA A 178 4.10 21.53 -9.14
N GLY A 179 5.30 21.21 -8.66
CA GLY A 179 6.44 22.11 -8.68
C GLY A 179 6.89 22.45 -10.09
N LEU A 180 7.05 21.46 -10.97
CA LEU A 180 7.40 21.67 -12.38
C LEU A 180 6.34 22.49 -13.12
N ALA A 181 5.04 22.18 -12.92
CA ALA A 181 3.97 22.93 -13.57
C ALA A 181 3.94 24.39 -13.12
N LYS A 182 4.08 24.65 -11.82
CA LYS A 182 4.12 26.02 -11.27
C LYS A 182 5.33 26.82 -11.79
N GLU A 183 6.51 26.19 -11.77
CA GLU A 183 7.75 26.82 -12.27
C GLU A 183 7.68 27.09 -13.76
N THR A 184 7.21 26.13 -14.57
CA THR A 184 7.04 26.30 -16.01
C THR A 184 6.04 27.42 -16.31
N ALA A 185 4.92 27.50 -15.60
CA ALA A 185 3.96 28.58 -15.76
C ALA A 185 4.58 29.96 -15.45
N HIS A 186 5.39 30.03 -14.39
CA HIS A 186 6.07 31.28 -14.01
C HIS A 186 7.12 31.69 -15.02
N GLN A 187 7.95 30.77 -15.51
CA GLN A 187 9.00 31.04 -16.51
C GLN A 187 8.44 31.38 -17.89
N ILE A 188 7.26 30.82 -18.25
CA ILE A 188 6.56 31.20 -19.49
C ILE A 188 5.84 32.55 -19.30
N GLY A 189 5.28 32.84 -18.15
CA GLY A 189 4.50 34.04 -17.88
C GLY A 189 5.29 35.34 -18.04
N THR A 190 6.57 35.33 -17.66
CA THR A 190 7.44 36.53 -17.74
C THR A 190 7.69 36.98 -19.18
N PRO A 191 8.24 36.15 -20.11
CA PRO A 191 8.41 36.54 -21.51
C PRO A 191 7.06 36.79 -22.22
N LEU A 192 6.02 36.09 -21.82
CA LEU A 192 4.68 36.25 -22.36
C LEU A 192 4.12 37.65 -22.07
N SER A 193 4.28 38.14 -20.83
CA SER A 193 3.88 39.51 -20.47
C SER A 193 4.60 40.57 -21.31
N SER A 194 5.87 40.37 -21.64
CA SER A 194 6.64 41.21 -22.53
C SER A 194 6.10 41.15 -23.97
N MET A 195 5.77 39.96 -24.48
CA MET A 195 5.19 39.81 -25.83
C MET A 195 3.83 40.48 -25.96
N ILE A 196 2.96 40.36 -24.91
CA ILE A 196 1.68 41.10 -24.87
C ILE A 196 1.92 42.60 -25.02
N GLY A 197 2.89 43.17 -24.27
CA GLY A 197 3.23 44.58 -24.36
C GLY A 197 3.70 44.99 -25.76
N TRP A 198 4.54 44.16 -26.41
CA TRP A 198 4.98 44.44 -27.78
C TRP A 198 3.83 44.37 -28.80
N VAL A 199 2.91 43.42 -28.66
CA VAL A 199 1.72 43.33 -29.52
C VAL A 199 0.85 44.56 -29.40
N GLU A 200 0.64 45.07 -28.17
CA GLU A 200 -0.12 46.32 -27.94
C GLU A 200 0.56 47.53 -28.59
N ILE A 201 1.90 47.63 -28.54
CA ILE A 201 2.64 48.70 -29.20
C ILE A 201 2.50 48.60 -30.73
N MET A 202 2.65 47.42 -31.30
CA MET A 202 2.50 47.20 -32.75
C MET A 202 1.07 47.49 -33.24
N LYS A 203 0.05 47.25 -32.44
CA LYS A 203 -1.35 47.61 -32.76
C LYS A 203 -1.56 49.12 -32.84
N LEU A 204 -0.82 49.89 -32.03
CA LEU A 204 -0.87 51.35 -32.11
C LEU A 204 -0.27 51.91 -33.42
N GLU A 205 0.66 51.14 -34.04
CA GLU A 205 1.29 51.54 -35.30
C GLU A 205 0.50 51.07 -36.54
N ASP A 206 -0.03 49.85 -36.52
CA ASP A 206 -0.86 49.24 -37.57
C ASP A 206 -1.88 48.25 -37.02
N GLU A 207 -3.07 48.70 -36.64
CA GLU A 207 -4.14 47.89 -36.04
C GLU A 207 -4.63 46.76 -36.95
N ASN A 208 -4.48 46.86 -38.24
CA ASN A 208 -4.96 45.93 -39.25
C ASN A 208 -3.88 45.06 -39.90
N GLY A 209 -2.61 45.23 -39.47
CA GLY A 209 -1.50 44.43 -39.97
C GLY A 209 -1.75 42.91 -39.81
N LEU A 210 -1.70 42.15 -40.89
CA LEU A 210 -1.90 40.71 -40.91
C LEU A 210 -0.97 40.00 -39.88
N GLY A 211 0.28 40.47 -39.78
CA GLY A 211 1.27 39.89 -38.84
C GLY A 211 0.96 40.20 -37.38
N VAL A 212 0.35 41.34 -37.06
CA VAL A 212 -0.04 41.70 -35.68
C VAL A 212 -1.16 40.83 -35.16
N LYS A 213 -2.17 40.57 -36.00
CA LYS A 213 -3.29 39.68 -35.64
C LYS A 213 -2.87 38.23 -35.41
N GLU A 214 -1.96 37.70 -36.22
CA GLU A 214 -1.42 36.37 -36.04
C GLU A 214 -0.57 36.27 -34.75
N LEU A 215 0.25 37.27 -34.49
CA LEU A 215 1.07 37.35 -33.29
C LEU A 215 0.20 37.42 -32.01
N GLU A 216 -0.87 38.21 -32.05
CA GLU A 216 -1.86 38.29 -30.96
C GLU A 216 -2.49 36.95 -30.68
N MET A 217 -2.90 36.19 -31.72
CA MET A 217 -3.45 34.86 -31.56
C MET A 217 -2.46 33.85 -30.93
N ASP A 218 -1.17 33.95 -31.33
CA ASP A 218 -0.13 33.06 -30.75
C ASP A 218 0.20 33.44 -29.31
N VAL A 219 0.22 34.73 -28.97
CA VAL A 219 0.40 35.20 -27.58
C VAL A 219 -0.76 34.79 -26.70
N ASP A 220 -2.00 34.90 -27.14
CA ASP A 220 -3.19 34.41 -26.42
C ASP A 220 -3.15 32.90 -26.22
N ARG A 221 -2.64 32.19 -27.22
CA ARG A 221 -2.44 30.74 -27.10
C ARG A 221 -1.41 30.41 -26.03
N LEU A 222 -0.27 31.09 -25.98
CA LEU A 222 0.76 30.92 -24.95
C LEU A 222 0.24 31.29 -23.56
N LYS A 223 -0.57 32.37 -23.45
CA LYS A 223 -1.26 32.74 -22.22
C LYS A 223 -2.16 31.63 -21.69
N THR A 224 -2.98 31.07 -22.57
CA THR A 224 -3.85 29.93 -22.22
C THR A 224 -3.06 28.72 -21.75
N ILE A 225 -1.93 28.40 -22.38
CA ILE A 225 -1.04 27.31 -21.97
C ILE A 225 -0.44 27.58 -20.59
N SER A 226 0.08 28.80 -20.35
CA SER A 226 0.66 29.18 -19.05
C SER A 226 -0.36 29.12 -17.91
N GLU A 227 -1.58 29.64 -18.12
CA GLU A 227 -2.67 29.54 -17.15
C GLU A 227 -3.06 28.12 -16.83
N ARG A 228 -3.09 27.21 -17.82
CA ARG A 228 -3.36 25.78 -17.64
C ARG A 228 -2.30 25.12 -16.78
N PHE A 229 -1.01 25.37 -17.05
CA PHE A 229 0.09 24.84 -16.23
C PHE A 229 0.04 25.37 -14.79
N SER A 230 -0.27 26.66 -14.59
CA SER A 230 -0.46 27.25 -13.26
C SER A 230 -1.59 26.56 -12.47
N LYS A 231 -2.70 26.26 -13.14
CA LYS A 231 -3.85 25.56 -12.53
C LYS A 231 -3.54 24.09 -12.18
N ILE A 232 -2.71 23.40 -12.97
CA ILE A 232 -2.24 22.05 -12.69
C ILE A 232 -1.32 22.02 -11.46
N GLY A 233 -0.59 23.11 -11.19
CA GLY A 233 0.28 23.25 -10.01
C GLY A 233 -0.43 23.62 -8.71
N SER A 234 -1.73 23.94 -8.74
CA SER A 234 -2.54 24.36 -7.61
C SER A 234 -3.80 23.50 -7.46
N ILE A 235 -4.34 23.37 -6.24
CA ILE A 235 -5.64 22.71 -6.04
C ILE A 235 -6.73 23.63 -6.60
N PRO A 236 -7.47 23.20 -7.64
CA PRO A 236 -8.50 24.04 -8.25
C PRO A 236 -9.73 24.12 -7.35
N THR A 237 -10.38 25.28 -7.37
CA THR A 237 -11.73 25.41 -6.82
C THR A 237 -12.73 24.77 -7.78
N LEU A 238 -13.55 23.85 -7.29
CA LEU A 238 -14.62 23.23 -8.04
C LEU A 238 -15.93 23.96 -7.71
N ASN A 239 -16.70 24.28 -8.73
CA ASN A 239 -18.04 24.86 -8.59
C ASN A 239 -19.04 23.99 -9.35
N ASP A 240 -20.30 24.03 -8.91
CA ASP A 240 -21.40 23.34 -9.58
C ASP A 240 -21.76 24.08 -10.85
N PHE A 241 -21.28 23.57 -11.97
CA PHE A 241 -21.58 24.04 -13.31
C PHE A 241 -22.33 22.99 -14.12
N ASP A 242 -23.14 23.44 -15.07
CA ASP A 242 -23.72 22.51 -16.06
C ASP A 242 -22.64 21.98 -16.97
N ILE A 243 -22.38 20.67 -16.89
CA ILE A 243 -21.38 19.98 -17.70
C ILE A 243 -21.77 19.94 -19.18
N ASN A 244 -23.08 20.04 -19.52
CA ASN A 244 -23.56 20.16 -20.89
C ASN A 244 -23.03 21.42 -21.56
N GLU A 245 -23.04 22.57 -20.84
CA GLU A 245 -22.47 23.82 -21.36
C GLU A 245 -20.97 23.67 -21.61
N THR A 246 -20.24 23.10 -20.63
CA THR A 246 -18.79 22.91 -20.77
C THR A 246 -18.45 22.03 -21.96
N VAL A 247 -19.16 20.92 -22.16
CA VAL A 247 -18.95 20.01 -23.30
C VAL A 247 -19.34 20.69 -24.63
N GLN A 248 -20.46 21.42 -24.68
CA GLN A 248 -20.89 22.14 -25.87
C GLN A 248 -19.87 23.21 -26.30
N GLN A 249 -19.44 24.06 -25.39
CA GLN A 249 -18.44 25.09 -25.66
C GLN A 249 -17.13 24.50 -26.21
N ASN A 250 -16.69 23.36 -25.64
CA ASN A 250 -15.50 22.68 -26.13
C ASN A 250 -15.71 22.06 -27.52
N TYR A 251 -16.88 21.47 -27.77
CA TYR A 251 -17.20 20.93 -29.10
C TYR A 251 -17.15 22.04 -30.16
N ASP A 252 -17.84 23.17 -29.92
CA ASP A 252 -17.90 24.28 -30.88
C ASP A 252 -16.52 24.87 -31.14
N TYR A 253 -15.73 25.08 -30.09
CA TYR A 253 -14.36 25.53 -30.18
C TYR A 253 -13.45 24.59 -30.98
N LEU A 254 -13.54 23.29 -30.72
CA LEU A 254 -12.69 22.28 -31.38
C LEU A 254 -13.12 22.03 -32.81
N LYS A 255 -14.43 22.03 -33.09
CA LYS A 255 -14.97 21.84 -34.43
C LYS A 255 -14.45 22.85 -35.43
N SER A 256 -14.25 24.10 -35.02
CA SER A 256 -13.70 25.15 -35.86
C SER A 256 -12.20 25.00 -36.17
N ARG A 257 -11.47 24.15 -35.41
CA ARG A 257 -10.01 24.00 -35.47
C ARG A 257 -9.53 22.63 -35.94
N ILE A 258 -10.42 21.67 -36.03
CA ILE A 258 -10.12 20.34 -36.54
C ILE A 258 -10.29 20.31 -38.05
N SER A 259 -9.47 19.51 -38.74
CA SER A 259 -9.55 19.31 -40.18
C SER A 259 -10.98 18.94 -40.60
N THR A 260 -11.45 19.55 -41.70
CA THR A 260 -12.75 19.22 -42.32
C THR A 260 -12.88 17.78 -42.80
N LYS A 261 -11.76 17.06 -42.89
CA LYS A 261 -11.75 15.60 -43.19
C LYS A 261 -12.14 14.73 -41.98
N VAL A 262 -12.25 15.33 -40.77
CA VAL A 262 -12.73 14.64 -39.57
C VAL A 262 -14.21 14.95 -39.40
N GLU A 263 -15.05 13.92 -39.52
CA GLU A 263 -16.47 14.00 -39.21
C GLU A 263 -16.64 14.07 -37.68
N PHE A 264 -16.68 15.30 -37.12
CA PHE A 264 -16.82 15.52 -35.68
C PHE A 264 -18.26 15.71 -35.29
N THR A 265 -18.79 14.85 -34.41
CA THR A 265 -20.19 14.84 -33.94
C THR A 265 -20.28 14.97 -32.45
N LEU A 266 -21.35 15.60 -31.95
CA LEU A 266 -21.68 15.71 -30.54
C LEU A 266 -23.01 15.02 -30.27
N ARG A 267 -23.04 14.07 -29.32
CA ARG A 267 -24.26 13.48 -28.75
C ARG A 267 -24.34 13.82 -27.27
N LYS A 268 -25.37 14.53 -26.85
CA LYS A 268 -25.58 14.90 -25.46
C LYS A 268 -27.04 14.85 -25.07
N THR A 269 -27.28 14.76 -23.75
CA THR A 269 -28.62 14.99 -23.20
C THR A 269 -28.96 16.49 -23.22
N TYR A 270 -30.23 16.81 -23.28
CA TYR A 270 -30.70 18.20 -23.24
C TYR A 270 -30.99 18.71 -21.81
N GLU A 271 -31.08 17.80 -20.85
CA GLU A 271 -31.29 18.18 -19.44
C GLU A 271 -29.99 18.72 -18.83
N PRO A 272 -30.04 19.83 -18.08
CA PRO A 272 -28.90 20.33 -17.35
C PRO A 272 -28.37 19.28 -16.36
N ILE A 273 -27.05 19.12 -16.33
CA ILE A 273 -26.40 18.21 -15.39
C ILE A 273 -25.38 19.00 -14.59
N LEU A 274 -25.72 19.32 -13.34
CA LEU A 274 -24.80 20.04 -12.43
C LEU A 274 -23.77 19.05 -11.85
N VAL A 275 -22.51 19.37 -12.05
CA VAL A 275 -21.36 18.60 -11.55
C VAL A 275 -20.33 19.55 -10.99
N PRO A 276 -19.77 19.29 -9.77
CA PRO A 276 -18.66 20.07 -9.26
C PRO A 276 -17.44 19.91 -10.17
N HIS A 277 -17.08 20.93 -10.94
CA HIS A 277 -15.89 20.87 -11.79
C HIS A 277 -15.26 22.26 -12.04
N SER A 278 -14.00 22.24 -12.46
CA SER A 278 -13.29 23.39 -13.00
C SER A 278 -13.48 23.42 -14.52
N ARG A 279 -14.22 24.41 -15.05
CA ARG A 279 -14.45 24.54 -16.50
C ARG A 279 -13.13 24.55 -17.27
N ILE A 280 -12.11 25.28 -16.81
CA ILE A 280 -10.80 25.41 -17.47
C ILE A 280 -10.10 24.05 -17.55
N LEU A 281 -10.05 23.28 -16.45
CA LEU A 281 -9.35 22.01 -16.43
C LEU A 281 -10.12 20.92 -17.18
N MET A 282 -11.46 20.92 -17.08
CA MET A 282 -12.27 19.96 -17.83
C MET A 282 -12.22 20.24 -19.33
N SER A 283 -12.24 21.49 -19.74
CA SER A 283 -12.02 21.88 -21.14
C SER A 283 -10.67 21.39 -21.66
N TRP A 284 -9.62 21.54 -20.86
CA TRP A 284 -8.30 21.03 -21.22
C TRP A 284 -8.28 19.49 -21.34
N VAL A 285 -8.94 18.78 -20.45
CA VAL A 285 -9.07 17.31 -20.51
C VAL A 285 -9.73 16.88 -21.82
N ILE A 286 -10.88 17.49 -22.17
CA ILE A 286 -11.61 17.20 -23.41
C ILE A 286 -10.74 17.49 -24.63
N GLU A 287 -10.11 18.68 -24.66
CA GLU A 287 -9.21 19.07 -25.77
C GLU A 287 -8.06 18.07 -25.94
N ASN A 288 -7.41 17.65 -24.86
CA ASN A 288 -6.31 16.69 -24.91
C ASN A 288 -6.75 15.32 -25.46
N LEU A 289 -7.92 14.83 -25.05
CA LEU A 289 -8.46 13.56 -25.57
C LEU A 289 -8.84 13.68 -27.03
N VAL A 290 -9.52 14.75 -27.43
CA VAL A 290 -9.88 15.03 -28.83
C VAL A 290 -8.64 15.16 -29.70
N LYS A 291 -7.62 15.90 -29.28
CA LYS A 291 -6.35 16.01 -29.99
C LYS A 291 -5.64 14.66 -30.15
N ASN A 292 -5.66 13.81 -29.11
CA ASN A 292 -5.12 12.46 -29.21
C ASN A 292 -5.90 11.60 -30.22
N ALA A 293 -7.21 11.73 -30.27
CA ALA A 293 -8.07 11.05 -31.23
C ALA A 293 -7.77 11.50 -32.68
N VAL A 294 -7.70 12.81 -32.94
CA VAL A 294 -7.35 13.36 -34.27
C VAL A 294 -5.97 12.88 -34.71
N ASP A 295 -4.98 12.88 -33.82
CA ASP A 295 -3.63 12.39 -34.11
C ASP A 295 -3.63 10.88 -34.43
N ALA A 296 -4.44 10.07 -33.72
CA ALA A 296 -4.57 8.63 -33.97
C ALA A 296 -5.25 8.33 -35.33
N MET A 297 -6.12 9.22 -35.77
CA MET A 297 -6.77 9.18 -37.09
C MET A 297 -5.92 9.82 -38.21
N LYS A 298 -4.78 10.43 -37.91
CA LYS A 298 -3.94 11.19 -38.85
C LYS A 298 -4.70 12.33 -39.54
N GLY A 299 -5.68 12.93 -38.86
CA GLY A 299 -6.47 14.06 -39.35
C GLY A 299 -7.62 13.70 -40.28
N GLU A 300 -8.00 12.44 -40.42
CA GLU A 300 -9.11 11.99 -41.24
C GLU A 300 -9.84 10.81 -40.58
N GLY A 301 -11.18 10.87 -40.46
CA GLY A 301 -11.99 9.81 -39.84
C GLY A 301 -13.22 10.34 -39.10
N LYS A 302 -13.77 9.53 -38.23
CA LYS A 302 -14.95 9.88 -37.41
C LYS A 302 -14.56 10.07 -35.97
N LEU A 303 -14.99 11.18 -35.38
CA LEU A 303 -14.80 11.54 -33.99
C LEU A 303 -16.17 11.82 -33.37
N GLU A 304 -16.48 11.13 -32.31
CA GLU A 304 -17.71 11.36 -31.55
C GLU A 304 -17.38 11.80 -30.12
N LEU A 305 -17.95 12.93 -29.68
CA LEU A 305 -18.00 13.36 -28.29
C LEU A 305 -19.40 13.06 -27.78
N SER A 306 -19.52 12.20 -26.76
CA SER A 306 -20.82 11.89 -26.19
C SER A 306 -20.88 12.17 -24.69
N LEU A 307 -22.02 12.72 -24.25
CA LEU A 307 -22.31 13.04 -22.86
C LEU A 307 -23.65 12.41 -22.46
N TYR A 308 -23.62 11.58 -21.44
CA TYR A 308 -24.83 10.97 -20.91
C TYR A 308 -24.72 10.73 -19.39
N LYS A 309 -25.88 10.66 -18.75
CA LYS A 309 -26.00 10.35 -17.34
C LYS A 309 -26.52 8.92 -17.17
N LYS A 310 -25.92 8.19 -16.22
CA LYS A 310 -26.40 6.88 -15.78
C LYS A 310 -26.28 6.80 -14.26
N ASN A 311 -27.44 6.70 -13.60
CA ASN A 311 -27.53 6.80 -12.15
C ASN A 311 -26.97 8.15 -11.63
N LYS A 312 -26.09 8.11 -10.61
CA LYS A 312 -25.41 9.28 -10.04
C LYS A 312 -24.06 9.61 -10.73
N SER A 313 -23.81 9.05 -11.89
CA SER A 313 -22.55 9.24 -12.63
C SER A 313 -22.80 9.84 -13.99
N VAL A 314 -21.94 10.76 -14.36
CA VAL A 314 -21.92 11.43 -15.66
C VAL A 314 -20.76 10.90 -16.47
N TYR A 315 -21.01 10.54 -17.70
CA TYR A 315 -20.06 9.94 -18.60
C TYR A 315 -19.81 10.88 -19.78
N ILE A 316 -18.54 11.15 -20.05
CA ILE A 316 -18.10 11.85 -21.25
C ILE A 316 -17.20 10.89 -22.02
N ASP A 317 -17.63 10.47 -23.20
CA ASP A 317 -16.87 9.57 -24.06
C ASP A 317 -16.33 10.35 -25.26
N VAL A 318 -15.04 10.12 -25.56
CA VAL A 318 -14.39 10.57 -26.77
C VAL A 318 -14.02 9.33 -27.59
N THR A 319 -14.73 9.14 -28.70
CA THR A 319 -14.60 7.94 -29.56
C THR A 319 -14.03 8.33 -30.91
N ASP A 320 -12.95 7.68 -31.32
CA ASP A 320 -12.29 7.85 -32.61
C ASP A 320 -12.27 6.57 -33.42
N THR A 321 -12.08 6.69 -34.72
CA THR A 321 -11.88 5.57 -35.67
C THR A 321 -10.40 5.45 -36.08
N GLY A 322 -9.48 5.83 -35.22
CA GLY A 322 -8.06 5.86 -35.51
C GLY A 322 -7.36 4.50 -35.41
N SER A 323 -6.06 4.55 -35.20
CA SER A 323 -5.19 3.35 -35.17
C SER A 323 -5.49 2.35 -34.04
N GLY A 324 -6.22 2.75 -33.02
CA GLY A 324 -6.44 1.94 -31.81
C GLY A 324 -5.16 1.65 -31.02
N MET A 325 -5.25 0.78 -30.02
CA MET A 325 -4.15 0.45 -29.11
C MET A 325 -4.04 -1.05 -28.85
N THR A 326 -2.81 -1.54 -28.74
CA THR A 326 -2.52 -2.90 -28.24
C THR A 326 -2.77 -2.99 -26.71
N LYS A 327 -2.93 -4.20 -26.19
CA LYS A 327 -3.09 -4.44 -24.74
C LYS A 327 -1.94 -3.86 -23.91
N GLN A 328 -0.73 -3.84 -24.45
CA GLN A 328 0.44 -3.25 -23.78
C GLN A 328 0.36 -1.72 -23.74
N GLN A 329 -0.07 -1.08 -24.85
CA GLN A 329 -0.28 0.36 -24.91
C GLN A 329 -1.38 0.81 -23.97
N ILE A 330 -2.52 0.10 -23.93
CA ILE A 330 -3.63 0.37 -22.98
C ILE A 330 -3.14 0.37 -21.53
N ARG A 331 -2.35 -0.64 -21.13
CA ARG A 331 -1.79 -0.72 -19.74
C ARG A 331 -0.85 0.41 -19.38
N ASN A 332 -0.18 1.00 -20.37
CA ASN A 332 0.83 2.05 -20.14
C ASN A 332 0.34 3.45 -20.53
N ALA A 333 -0.81 3.60 -21.18
CA ALA A 333 -1.29 4.85 -21.77
C ALA A 333 -1.31 6.04 -20.80
N PHE A 334 -1.64 5.79 -19.54
CA PHE A 334 -1.70 6.82 -18.50
C PHE A 334 -0.42 6.95 -17.65
N LYS A 335 0.66 6.21 -17.99
CA LYS A 335 1.95 6.37 -17.28
C LYS A 335 2.66 7.63 -17.78
N PRO A 336 3.21 8.45 -16.87
CA PRO A 336 4.01 9.62 -17.25
C PRO A 336 5.16 9.23 -18.19
N GLY A 337 5.37 10.01 -19.24
CA GLY A 337 6.44 9.78 -20.23
C GLY A 337 6.13 8.70 -21.26
N PHE A 338 4.99 8.02 -21.20
CA PHE A 338 4.61 7.04 -22.23
C PHE A 338 4.02 7.75 -23.45
N SER A 339 4.63 7.58 -24.61
CA SER A 339 4.17 8.10 -25.89
C SER A 339 4.56 7.17 -27.02
N THR A 340 3.66 7.01 -27.98
CA THR A 340 3.92 6.33 -29.26
C THR A 340 4.30 7.32 -30.37
N LYS A 341 4.26 8.63 -30.07
CA LYS A 341 4.53 9.70 -31.03
C LYS A 341 6.03 10.09 -31.00
N LYS A 342 6.66 10.31 -32.17
CA LYS A 342 8.07 10.74 -32.27
C LYS A 342 8.34 12.09 -31.60
N ARG A 343 7.36 12.99 -31.49
CA ARG A 343 7.44 14.34 -30.88
C ARG A 343 6.39 14.50 -29.79
N GLY A 344 6.32 13.56 -28.84
CA GLY A 344 5.36 13.63 -27.74
C GLY A 344 6.05 13.40 -26.40
N TRP A 345 5.87 14.30 -25.44
CA TRP A 345 6.43 14.20 -24.09
C TRP A 345 5.78 13.10 -23.25
N GLY A 346 4.70 12.48 -23.76
CA GLY A 346 3.98 11.42 -23.03
C GLY A 346 3.28 11.90 -21.76
N LEU A 347 3.00 13.19 -21.64
CA LEU A 347 2.43 13.79 -20.43
C LEU A 347 0.93 14.02 -20.49
N GLY A 348 0.35 14.14 -21.69
CA GLY A 348 -1.06 14.52 -21.88
C GLY A 348 -2.03 13.60 -21.14
N LEU A 349 -1.99 12.29 -21.39
CA LEU A 349 -2.90 11.33 -20.75
C LEU A 349 -2.63 11.16 -19.25
N SER A 350 -1.37 11.23 -18.80
CA SER A 350 -1.05 11.16 -17.38
C SER A 350 -1.59 12.38 -16.60
N LEU A 351 -1.48 13.57 -17.17
CA LEU A 351 -2.08 14.79 -16.63
C LEU A 351 -3.61 14.77 -16.69
N THR A 352 -4.20 14.27 -17.80
CA THR A 352 -5.64 14.02 -17.90
C THR A 352 -6.13 13.15 -16.75
N LYS A 353 -5.43 12.04 -16.47
CA LYS A 353 -5.76 11.15 -15.37
C LYS A 353 -5.67 11.88 -14.03
N ARG A 354 -4.63 12.66 -13.81
CA ARG A 354 -4.45 13.44 -12.60
C ARG A 354 -5.58 14.45 -12.40
N VAL A 355 -5.89 15.25 -13.42
CA VAL A 355 -6.96 16.26 -13.36
C VAL A 355 -8.30 15.61 -13.03
N VAL A 356 -8.66 14.52 -13.71
CA VAL A 356 -9.94 13.85 -13.47
C VAL A 356 -9.96 13.14 -12.12
N SER A 357 -8.90 12.37 -11.77
CA SER A 357 -8.94 11.51 -10.58
C SER A 357 -8.58 12.26 -9.28
N GLU A 358 -7.59 13.16 -9.30
CA GLU A 358 -7.12 13.83 -8.08
C GLU A 358 -7.88 15.13 -7.82
N TYR A 359 -8.19 15.91 -8.86
CA TYR A 359 -8.85 17.21 -8.69
C TYR A 359 -10.38 17.10 -8.72
N HIS A 360 -10.93 16.28 -9.62
CA HIS A 360 -12.39 16.13 -9.77
C HIS A 360 -12.95 14.86 -9.09
N ARG A 361 -12.10 14.05 -8.42
CA ARG A 361 -12.46 12.77 -7.77
C ARG A 361 -13.26 11.84 -8.68
N GLY A 362 -13.05 11.98 -9.99
CA GLY A 362 -13.63 11.15 -11.02
C GLY A 362 -12.73 9.97 -11.41
N ASP A 363 -13.04 9.35 -12.55
CA ASP A 363 -12.21 8.33 -13.17
C ASP A 363 -12.07 8.61 -14.67
N VAL A 364 -10.91 8.29 -15.23
CA VAL A 364 -10.70 8.29 -16.68
C VAL A 364 -10.02 7.00 -17.11
N ARG A 365 -10.62 6.38 -18.11
CA ARG A 365 -10.15 5.08 -18.61
C ARG A 365 -10.37 4.92 -20.12
N ILE A 366 -9.71 3.95 -20.71
CA ILE A 366 -9.99 3.47 -22.04
C ILE A 366 -11.14 2.47 -21.91
N ALA A 367 -12.33 2.86 -22.39
CA ALA A 367 -13.53 2.02 -22.34
C ALA A 367 -13.46 0.89 -23.36
N ASN A 368 -12.96 1.20 -24.55
CA ASN A 368 -12.71 0.24 -25.62
C ASN A 368 -11.56 0.71 -26.51
N SER A 369 -10.73 -0.21 -26.99
CA SER A 369 -9.73 0.07 -28.03
C SER A 369 -9.34 -1.22 -28.74
N GLU A 370 -9.36 -1.17 -30.05
CA GLU A 370 -8.96 -2.28 -30.90
C GLU A 370 -8.07 -1.75 -32.04
N VAL A 371 -6.95 -2.43 -32.29
CA VAL A 371 -6.00 -2.02 -33.33
C VAL A 371 -6.69 -1.96 -34.68
N GLY A 372 -6.60 -0.82 -35.37
CA GLY A 372 -7.23 -0.54 -36.66
C GLY A 372 -8.71 -0.18 -36.63
N LYS A 373 -9.36 -0.16 -35.44
CA LYS A 373 -10.79 0.20 -35.32
C LYS A 373 -11.04 1.48 -34.52
N GLY A 374 -10.06 1.91 -33.76
CA GLY A 374 -10.14 3.14 -32.98
C GLY A 374 -10.15 2.94 -31.47
N THR A 375 -10.42 4.03 -30.72
CA THR A 375 -10.41 4.07 -29.27
C THR A 375 -11.58 4.87 -28.72
N THR A 376 -12.11 4.43 -27.56
CA THR A 376 -13.06 5.20 -26.76
C THR A 376 -12.40 5.51 -25.42
N PHE A 377 -12.10 6.78 -25.17
CA PHE A 377 -11.74 7.27 -23.85
C PHE A 377 -13.01 7.66 -23.09
N ARG A 378 -13.08 7.31 -21.82
CA ARG A 378 -14.24 7.59 -20.96
C ARG A 378 -13.82 8.34 -19.72
N ILE A 379 -14.45 9.50 -19.51
CA ILE A 379 -14.39 10.27 -18.27
C ILE A 379 -15.65 9.98 -17.48
N ILE A 380 -15.52 9.76 -16.17
CA ILE A 380 -16.63 9.49 -15.25
C ILE A 380 -16.56 10.53 -14.13
N LEU A 381 -17.60 11.34 -13.99
CA LEU A 381 -17.77 12.32 -12.92
C LEU A 381 -18.95 11.91 -12.04
N ARG A 382 -18.99 12.38 -10.79
CA ARG A 382 -20.10 12.16 -9.87
C ARG A 382 -20.84 13.47 -9.63
N GLU A 383 -22.18 13.44 -9.58
CA GLU A 383 -23.00 14.62 -9.26
C GLU A 383 -22.78 15.13 -7.83
N GLU A 384 -22.59 14.23 -6.87
CA GLU A 384 -22.27 14.57 -5.48
C GLU A 384 -20.86 14.05 -5.14
N GLN A 385 -20.01 14.98 -4.76
CA GLN A 385 -18.73 14.61 -4.14
C GLN A 385 -18.94 14.54 -2.62
N LYS A 386 -19.08 13.33 -2.10
CA LYS A 386 -19.00 13.08 -0.65
C LYS A 386 -17.57 13.13 -0.17
#